data_f20df19ff9f5d362d7d77f124b36fe32
#
_entry.id   f20df19ff9f5d362d7d77f124b36fe32
#
_cell.length_a   1.000
_cell.length_b   1.000
_cell.length_c   1.000
_cell.angle_alpha   90.00
_cell.angle_beta   90.00
_cell.angle_gamma   90.00
#
_symmetry.space_group_name_H-M   'P 1'
#
loop_
_entity.id
_entity.type
_entity.pdbx_description
1 polymer ?
#
loop_
_entity_poly.entity_id
_entity_poly.type
_entity_poly.pdbx_seq_one_letter_code
_entity_poly.pdbx_strand_id
1 'polypeptide(L)'
;IIKDNAGFGDWDTDALANQWNTDLLKDWGIQDWQLQGWMSPDSLKNGEQADEDQKEAKDDEFDEDTEKIPQRCKECELWQLGKHRLMCGDSTDAEQVKFLMGGQVVNLYLTDPPYNVGYGYEGSAMMSKRKHRTDGLTVKNDKMDNDKFRDFLSAAFLAAEETMEKGAAFYIFHSDNYSMWFREALMSTKDLELRETLIWNKDSLCLGRQDYQWKHEPCLYGWKNGGAHNWFNDRAQTTVIDMARPKVSREHPTMKPVPLFAYLMGNSTKEDWNVYDGFGGSGTTLIAAEQLNRNAFLMELDPHYCDVIIARWEKLTGEKAVKIDEFKKHGE
;
A
#
# COMPACT_ATOMS: atom_id res chain seq x y z
N ILE A 1 13.58 22.34 27.27
CA ILE A 1 14.65 21.32 27.44
C ILE A 1 15.63 21.39 26.26
N ILE A 2 15.19 21.30 25.03
CA ILE A 2 16.08 21.41 23.85
C ILE A 2 16.77 22.77 23.81
N LYS A 3 16.03 23.86 24.00
CA LYS A 3 16.54 25.21 23.99
C LYS A 3 17.63 25.45 25.04
N ASP A 4 17.50 24.82 26.19
CA ASP A 4 18.43 24.99 27.30
C ASP A 4 19.72 24.17 27.17
N ASN A 5 19.68 23.12 26.30
CA ASN A 5 20.79 22.18 26.11
C ASN A 5 21.48 22.32 24.75
N ALA A 6 21.13 23.32 23.94
CA ALA A 6 21.68 23.48 22.58
C ALA A 6 23.22 23.55 22.49
N GLY A 7 23.91 23.81 23.60
CA GLY A 7 25.38 23.89 23.70
C GLY A 7 26.07 22.73 24.42
N PHE A 8 25.33 21.77 25.02
CA PHE A 8 25.91 20.73 25.87
C PHE A 8 25.16 19.41 25.77
N GLY A 9 25.87 18.32 25.51
CA GLY A 9 25.37 16.94 25.57
C GLY A 9 25.47 16.20 24.25
N ASP A 10 25.37 14.89 24.35
CA ASP A 10 25.20 14.02 23.17
C ASP A 10 23.74 14.07 22.74
N TRP A 11 23.51 14.45 21.48
CA TRP A 11 22.17 14.55 20.91
C TRP A 11 21.78 13.23 20.23
N ASP A 12 20.56 12.79 20.52
CA ASP A 12 19.92 11.80 19.66
C ASP A 12 19.58 12.46 18.31
N THR A 13 20.52 12.37 17.39
CA THR A 13 20.44 13.00 16.06
C THR A 13 19.31 12.44 15.22
N ASP A 14 18.95 11.16 15.43
CA ASP A 14 17.82 10.54 14.76
C ASP A 14 16.48 11.06 15.29
N ALA A 15 16.36 11.24 16.61
CA ALA A 15 15.18 11.84 17.18
C ALA A 15 15.02 13.31 16.74
N LEU A 16 16.11 14.09 16.72
CA LEU A 16 16.08 15.49 16.25
C LEU A 16 15.74 15.59 14.77
N ALA A 17 16.33 14.74 13.96
CA ALA A 17 16.10 14.72 12.51
C ALA A 17 14.70 14.24 12.14
N ASN A 18 14.09 13.35 12.93
CA ASN A 18 12.81 12.71 12.61
C ASN A 18 11.60 13.33 13.32
N GLN A 19 11.81 14.11 14.40
CA GLN A 19 10.70 14.59 15.24
C GLN A 19 10.54 16.11 15.26
N TRP A 20 11.47 16.89 14.69
CA TRP A 20 11.49 18.34 14.86
C TRP A 20 11.62 19.08 13.52
N ASN A 21 10.83 20.15 13.38
CA ASN A 21 10.92 21.05 12.25
C ASN A 21 12.22 21.87 12.30
N THR A 22 12.98 21.91 11.21
CA THR A 22 14.27 22.61 11.11
C THR A 22 14.17 24.11 11.38
N ASP A 23 13.08 24.77 10.98
CA ASP A 23 12.88 26.21 11.23
C ASP A 23 12.67 26.47 12.73
N LEU A 24 11.94 25.59 13.41
CA LEU A 24 11.75 25.65 14.86
C LEU A 24 13.07 25.43 15.62
N LEU A 25 13.93 24.54 15.12
CA LEU A 25 15.26 24.31 15.69
C LEU A 25 16.16 25.53 15.53
N LYS A 26 16.10 26.22 14.37
CA LYS A 26 16.81 27.50 14.12
C LYS A 26 16.32 28.61 15.04
N ASP A 27 15.02 28.75 15.24
CA ASP A 27 14.41 29.71 16.19
C ASP A 27 14.85 29.47 17.62
N TRP A 28 15.20 28.23 17.96
CA TRP A 28 15.74 27.85 19.26
C TRP A 28 17.26 27.99 19.37
N GLY A 29 17.90 28.50 18.31
CA GLY A 29 19.34 28.84 18.30
C GLY A 29 20.26 27.74 17.80
N ILE A 30 19.73 26.68 17.20
CA ILE A 30 20.51 25.66 16.50
C ILE A 30 21.05 26.28 15.20
N GLN A 31 22.33 26.20 15.00
CA GLN A 31 23.00 26.81 13.84
C GLN A 31 22.94 25.90 12.61
N ASP A 32 22.92 26.49 11.41
CA ASP A 32 22.87 25.74 10.14
C ASP A 32 23.98 24.68 10.01
N TRP A 33 25.19 24.94 10.50
CA TRP A 33 26.26 23.96 10.48
C TRP A 33 26.03 22.76 11.39
N GLN A 34 25.27 22.92 12.48
CA GLN A 34 24.88 21.83 13.37
C GLN A 34 23.79 20.99 12.70
N LEU A 35 22.82 21.61 12.04
CA LEU A 35 21.80 20.94 11.25
C LEU A 35 22.42 20.15 10.08
N GLN A 36 23.41 20.73 9.39
CA GLN A 36 24.15 20.04 8.32
C GLN A 36 24.95 18.83 8.84
N GLY A 37 25.47 18.87 10.06
CA GLY A 37 26.15 17.74 10.68
C GLY A 37 25.22 16.59 11.08
N TRP A 38 23.93 16.86 11.29
CA TRP A 38 22.90 15.87 11.65
C TRP A 38 22.18 15.31 10.43
N MET A 39 22.18 16.04 9.31
CA MET A 39 21.68 15.56 8.03
C MET A 39 22.80 14.80 7.34
N SER A 40 22.58 13.54 6.96
CA SER A 40 23.59 12.80 6.21
C SER A 40 23.91 13.53 4.89
N PRO A 41 25.15 13.45 4.37
CA PRO A 41 25.52 14.02 3.08
C PRO A 41 24.60 13.56 1.93
N ASP A 42 24.04 12.37 2.04
CA ASP A 42 23.11 11.80 1.06
C ASP A 42 21.68 12.38 1.17
N SER A 43 21.25 12.81 2.35
CA SER A 43 19.96 13.50 2.51
C SER A 43 19.98 14.94 1.98
N LEU A 44 21.13 15.61 1.97
CA LEU A 44 21.30 16.94 1.38
C LEU A 44 21.41 16.91 -0.16
N LYS A 45 21.93 15.82 -0.72
CA LYS A 45 22.00 15.63 -2.19
C LYS A 45 20.66 15.28 -2.80
N ASN A 46 19.76 14.66 -2.03
CA ASN A 46 18.43 14.25 -2.52
C ASN A 46 17.44 15.44 -2.63
N GLY A 47 17.66 16.55 -1.94
CA GLY A 47 16.80 17.74 -2.04
C GLY A 47 16.97 18.54 -3.36
N GLU A 48 18.12 18.44 -4.02
CA GLU A 48 18.38 19.12 -5.30
C GLU A 48 18.15 18.21 -6.53
N GLN A 49 18.01 16.88 -6.34
CA GLN A 49 17.74 15.93 -7.42
C GLN A 49 16.28 15.40 -7.45
N ALA A 50 15.44 15.79 -6.48
CA ALA A 50 14.04 15.33 -6.44
C ALA A 50 13.15 16.00 -7.52
N ASP A 51 13.60 17.06 -8.18
CA ASP A 51 12.77 17.87 -9.07
C ASP A 51 12.84 17.50 -10.57
N GLU A 52 13.73 16.60 -11.02
CA GLU A 52 13.85 16.34 -12.46
C GLU A 52 13.31 14.98 -12.94
N ASP A 53 12.96 14.00 -12.07
CA ASP A 53 12.59 12.63 -12.52
C ASP A 53 11.40 11.98 -11.82
N GLN A 54 10.59 12.65 -11.01
CA GLN A 54 9.32 12.08 -10.57
C GLN A 54 8.31 12.16 -11.73
N LYS A 55 8.26 11.12 -12.56
CA LYS A 55 7.15 10.92 -13.50
C LYS A 55 5.85 11.00 -12.70
N GLU A 56 5.04 12.04 -12.96
CA GLU A 56 3.69 12.14 -12.39
C GLU A 56 2.88 10.94 -12.88
N ALA A 57 2.66 9.98 -12.01
CA ALA A 57 1.78 8.87 -12.31
C ALA A 57 0.32 9.38 -12.37
N LYS A 58 -0.44 8.87 -13.32
CA LYS A 58 -1.84 9.27 -13.57
C LYS A 58 -2.75 8.05 -13.49
N ASP A 59 -4.01 8.31 -13.13
CA ASP A 59 -5.03 7.27 -13.29
C ASP A 59 -5.08 6.85 -14.77
N ASP A 60 -5.16 5.54 -14.98
CA ASP A 60 -5.27 4.96 -16.30
C ASP A 60 -6.71 5.11 -16.86
N GLU A 61 -6.84 5.03 -18.18
CA GLU A 61 -8.11 5.11 -18.89
C GLU A 61 -8.80 3.74 -19.03
N PHE A 62 -8.65 2.87 -18.02
CA PHE A 62 -9.32 1.57 -18.05
C PHE A 62 -10.81 1.76 -17.71
N ASP A 63 -11.71 1.60 -18.68
CA ASP A 63 -13.17 1.74 -18.58
C ASP A 63 -13.85 0.53 -19.25
N GLU A 64 -13.30 -0.66 -19.05
CA GLU A 64 -13.89 -1.89 -19.57
C GLU A 64 -14.93 -2.43 -18.60
N ASP A 65 -15.99 -3.02 -19.15
CA ASP A 65 -16.99 -3.73 -18.37
C ASP A 65 -16.35 -5.02 -17.83
N THR A 66 -16.01 -5.02 -16.54
CA THR A 66 -15.30 -6.12 -15.91
C THR A 66 -16.04 -7.45 -16.01
N GLU A 67 -17.39 -7.44 -16.09
CA GLU A 67 -18.18 -8.65 -16.27
C GLU A 67 -17.93 -9.32 -17.65
N LYS A 68 -17.43 -8.59 -18.63
CA LYS A 68 -17.14 -9.10 -19.98
C LYS A 68 -15.70 -9.57 -20.19
N ILE A 69 -14.84 -9.42 -19.19
CA ILE A 69 -13.45 -9.88 -19.28
C ILE A 69 -13.44 -11.41 -19.30
N PRO A 70 -12.79 -12.02 -20.32
CA PRO A 70 -12.74 -13.48 -20.43
C PRO A 70 -11.99 -14.11 -19.27
N GLN A 71 -12.55 -15.17 -18.72
CA GLN A 71 -11.87 -15.93 -17.66
C GLN A 71 -10.64 -16.66 -18.22
N ARG A 72 -9.46 -16.33 -17.70
CA ARG A 72 -8.16 -16.90 -18.06
C ARG A 72 -7.48 -17.54 -16.85
N CYS A 73 -7.55 -16.86 -15.71
CA CYS A 73 -6.86 -17.24 -14.47
C CYS A 73 -7.60 -18.33 -13.70
N LYS A 74 -6.83 -19.15 -13.00
CA LYS A 74 -7.31 -20.14 -12.03
C LYS A 74 -6.55 -20.01 -10.74
N GLU A 75 -7.13 -20.55 -9.68
CA GLU A 75 -6.46 -20.62 -8.37
C GLU A 75 -5.08 -21.29 -8.51
N CYS A 76 -4.11 -20.81 -7.73
CA CYS A 76 -2.73 -21.26 -7.69
C CYS A 76 -1.88 -20.93 -8.92
N GLU A 77 -2.41 -20.29 -9.96
CA GLU A 77 -1.63 -19.90 -11.14
C GLU A 77 -0.77 -18.66 -10.88
N LEU A 78 0.48 -18.70 -11.38
CA LEU A 78 1.43 -17.59 -11.39
C LEU A 78 1.56 -17.04 -12.81
N TRP A 79 1.36 -15.74 -12.95
CA TRP A 79 1.42 -15.01 -14.20
C TRP A 79 2.55 -13.98 -14.20
N GLN A 80 3.22 -13.83 -15.34
CA GLN A 80 4.22 -12.80 -15.62
C GLN A 80 3.59 -11.70 -16.48
N LEU A 81 3.68 -10.45 -16.04
CA LEU A 81 3.20 -9.25 -16.70
C LEU A 81 4.40 -8.31 -16.90
N GLY A 82 5.10 -8.42 -18.04
CA GLY A 82 6.39 -7.74 -18.21
C GLY A 82 7.37 -8.13 -17.11
N LYS A 83 7.76 -7.18 -16.27
CA LYS A 83 8.61 -7.41 -15.09
C LYS A 83 7.84 -7.73 -13.80
N HIS A 84 6.52 -7.62 -13.81
CA HIS A 84 5.67 -7.86 -12.65
C HIS A 84 5.23 -9.32 -12.55
N ARG A 85 4.78 -9.72 -11.36
CA ARG A 85 4.20 -11.03 -11.12
C ARG A 85 2.82 -10.90 -10.48
N LEU A 86 1.90 -11.73 -10.90
CA LEU A 86 0.56 -11.86 -10.33
C LEU A 86 0.31 -13.33 -10.01
N MET A 87 -0.10 -13.61 -8.78
CA MET A 87 -0.53 -14.94 -8.38
C MET A 87 -2.01 -14.91 -7.99
N CYS A 88 -2.78 -15.83 -8.55
CA CYS A 88 -4.13 -16.12 -8.06
C CYS A 88 -4.02 -17.01 -6.83
N GLY A 89 -4.04 -16.41 -5.61
CA GLY A 89 -3.70 -17.15 -4.39
C GLY A 89 -4.13 -16.46 -3.11
N ASP A 90 -3.77 -17.08 -1.99
CA ASP A 90 -4.11 -16.63 -0.65
C ASP A 90 -2.91 -15.95 0.02
N SER A 91 -3.02 -14.67 0.30
CA SER A 91 -2.00 -13.86 0.98
C SER A 91 -1.74 -14.26 2.44
N THR A 92 -2.59 -15.08 3.03
CA THR A 92 -2.38 -15.65 4.38
C THR A 92 -1.50 -16.91 4.37
N ASP A 93 -1.25 -17.48 3.19
CA ASP A 93 -0.38 -18.65 2.99
C ASP A 93 1.05 -18.20 2.68
N ALA A 94 1.93 -18.28 3.67
CA ALA A 94 3.33 -17.84 3.54
C ALA A 94 4.11 -18.59 2.43
N GLU A 95 3.76 -19.83 2.12
CA GLU A 95 4.41 -20.58 1.05
C GLU A 95 3.99 -20.08 -0.33
N GLN A 96 2.73 -19.67 -0.50
CA GLN A 96 2.28 -19.03 -1.72
C GLN A 96 2.92 -17.65 -1.90
N VAL A 97 3.06 -16.86 -0.83
CA VAL A 97 3.76 -15.55 -0.89
C VAL A 97 5.23 -15.76 -1.29
N LYS A 98 5.93 -16.72 -0.70
CA LYS A 98 7.32 -17.07 -1.09
C LYS A 98 7.41 -17.54 -2.54
N PHE A 99 6.45 -18.32 -3.00
CA PHE A 99 6.39 -18.79 -4.39
C PHE A 99 6.19 -17.62 -5.37
N LEU A 100 5.26 -16.71 -5.09
CA LEU A 100 5.08 -15.47 -5.85
C LEU A 100 6.39 -14.68 -5.94
N MET A 101 7.08 -14.49 -4.79
CA MET A 101 8.33 -13.73 -4.73
C MET A 101 9.48 -14.41 -5.47
N GLY A 102 9.50 -15.75 -5.60
CA GLY A 102 10.52 -16.48 -6.36
C GLY A 102 11.95 -16.21 -5.88
N GLY A 103 12.14 -16.03 -4.58
CA GLY A 103 13.43 -15.72 -3.96
C GLY A 103 13.82 -14.23 -3.98
N GLN A 104 12.98 -13.35 -4.53
CA GLN A 104 13.16 -11.91 -4.43
C GLN A 104 12.74 -11.41 -3.05
N VAL A 105 13.30 -10.28 -2.61
CA VAL A 105 12.91 -9.62 -1.37
C VAL A 105 11.95 -8.47 -1.64
N VAL A 106 11.06 -8.20 -0.69
CA VAL A 106 10.13 -7.07 -0.73
C VAL A 106 10.83 -5.81 -0.18
N ASN A 107 10.89 -4.76 -0.98
CA ASN A 107 11.42 -3.44 -0.58
C ASN A 107 10.32 -2.52 -0.05
N LEU A 108 9.06 -2.77 -0.43
CA LEU A 108 7.88 -2.05 0.03
C LEU A 108 6.67 -2.99 0.09
N TYR A 109 5.99 -3.03 1.23
CA TYR A 109 4.68 -3.65 1.37
C TYR A 109 3.60 -2.56 1.32
N LEU A 110 2.86 -2.47 0.21
CA LEU A 110 1.81 -1.48 -0.02
C LEU A 110 0.51 -2.21 -0.35
N THR A 111 -0.51 -2.09 0.51
CA THR A 111 -1.68 -2.96 0.40
C THR A 111 -2.96 -2.35 0.95
N ASP A 112 -4.09 -2.82 0.41
CA ASP A 112 -5.46 -2.41 0.77
C ASP A 112 -6.31 -3.65 1.08
N PRO A 113 -6.16 -4.27 2.27
CA PRO A 113 -6.90 -5.48 2.64
C PRO A 113 -8.41 -5.23 2.75
N PRO A 114 -9.27 -6.27 2.70
CA PRO A 114 -10.70 -6.14 3.03
C PRO A 114 -10.90 -5.48 4.39
N TYR A 115 -11.96 -4.63 4.51
CA TYR A 115 -12.21 -3.84 5.73
C TYR A 115 -13.21 -4.47 6.68
N ASN A 116 -13.71 -5.66 6.39
CA ASN A 116 -14.75 -6.38 7.14
C ASN A 116 -16.09 -5.61 7.28
N VAL A 117 -16.38 -4.75 6.32
CA VAL A 117 -17.61 -3.92 6.31
C VAL A 117 -18.79 -4.60 5.63
N GLY A 118 -18.60 -5.80 5.12
CA GLY A 118 -19.64 -6.62 4.46
C GLY A 118 -20.07 -6.03 3.12
N TYR A 119 -19.13 -5.54 2.32
CA TYR A 119 -19.42 -4.94 1.03
C TYR A 119 -20.10 -5.92 0.10
N GLY A 120 -21.29 -5.54 -0.42
CA GLY A 120 -22.08 -6.40 -1.32
C GLY A 120 -22.94 -7.47 -0.63
N TYR A 121 -22.79 -7.70 0.69
CA TYR A 121 -23.63 -8.65 1.42
C TYR A 121 -24.99 -8.03 1.83
N GLU A 122 -26.05 -8.85 1.83
CA GLU A 122 -27.39 -8.41 2.29
C GLU A 122 -27.32 -7.86 3.72
N GLY A 123 -27.93 -6.69 3.95
CA GLY A 123 -27.94 -6.03 5.26
C GLY A 123 -26.77 -5.10 5.55
N SER A 124 -25.81 -4.96 4.65
CA SER A 124 -24.74 -3.97 4.81
C SER A 124 -25.30 -2.54 4.81
N ALA A 125 -24.65 -1.63 5.56
CA ALA A 125 -25.06 -0.22 5.67
C ALA A 125 -25.09 0.51 4.31
N MET A 126 -24.37 0.01 3.31
CA MET A 126 -24.31 0.53 1.94
C MET A 126 -25.49 0.11 1.05
N MET A 127 -26.31 -0.87 1.43
CA MET A 127 -27.45 -1.34 0.64
C MET A 127 -28.72 -0.50 0.80
N SER A 128 -28.69 0.70 1.38
CA SER A 128 -29.88 1.50 1.54
C SER A 128 -30.33 2.20 0.25
N LYS A 129 -31.41 1.71 -0.34
CA LYS A 129 -32.35 2.42 -1.23
C LYS A 129 -31.93 2.90 -2.61
N ARG A 130 -30.75 2.58 -3.13
CA ARG A 130 -30.55 2.62 -4.57
C ARG A 130 -30.75 1.23 -5.14
N LYS A 131 -31.58 1.13 -6.21
CA LYS A 131 -31.88 -0.10 -6.96
C LYS A 131 -30.68 -1.03 -6.94
N HIS A 132 -30.93 -2.30 -6.60
CA HIS A 132 -29.99 -3.39 -6.67
C HIS A 132 -28.85 -3.09 -7.64
N ARG A 133 -27.61 -3.00 -7.14
CA ARG A 133 -26.49 -3.32 -8.00
C ARG A 133 -26.69 -4.77 -8.38
N THR A 134 -27.07 -5.01 -9.61
CA THR A 134 -27.34 -6.34 -10.17
C THR A 134 -26.03 -7.04 -10.57
N ASP A 135 -24.89 -6.42 -10.29
CA ASP A 135 -23.57 -6.93 -10.62
C ASP A 135 -23.08 -8.05 -9.70
N GLY A 136 -23.74 -8.30 -8.58
CA GLY A 136 -23.41 -9.42 -7.68
C GLY A 136 -22.01 -9.39 -7.08
N LEU A 137 -21.23 -8.33 -7.31
CA LEU A 137 -19.84 -8.23 -6.85
C LEU A 137 -19.77 -8.14 -5.33
N THR A 138 -19.17 -9.14 -4.72
CA THR A 138 -18.85 -9.19 -3.29
C THR A 138 -17.34 -9.22 -3.13
N VAL A 139 -16.82 -8.56 -2.09
CA VAL A 139 -15.41 -8.69 -1.74
C VAL A 139 -15.24 -9.97 -0.92
N LYS A 140 -14.42 -10.92 -1.37
CA LYS A 140 -14.11 -12.12 -0.61
C LYS A 140 -13.49 -11.72 0.74
N ASN A 141 -13.84 -12.44 1.80
CA ASN A 141 -13.32 -12.21 3.16
C ASN A 141 -13.71 -10.86 3.82
N ASP A 142 -14.70 -10.12 3.30
CA ASP A 142 -15.11 -8.81 3.85
C ASP A 142 -16.30 -8.93 4.87
N LYS A 143 -16.61 -10.14 5.34
CA LYS A 143 -17.61 -10.37 6.38
C LYS A 143 -17.20 -11.54 7.26
N MET A 144 -16.39 -11.25 8.26
CA MET A 144 -15.92 -12.22 9.24
C MET A 144 -16.31 -11.82 10.66
N ASP A 145 -16.31 -12.79 11.58
CA ASP A 145 -16.22 -12.51 13.02
C ASP A 145 -14.90 -11.74 13.32
N ASN A 146 -14.94 -10.84 14.29
CA ASN A 146 -13.80 -9.94 14.58
C ASN A 146 -12.51 -10.68 14.93
N ASP A 147 -12.57 -11.77 15.69
CA ASP A 147 -11.38 -12.55 16.04
C ASP A 147 -10.80 -13.24 14.80
N LYS A 148 -11.65 -13.82 13.97
CA LYS A 148 -11.25 -14.44 12.71
C LYS A 148 -10.67 -13.41 11.74
N PHE A 149 -11.23 -12.21 11.73
CA PHE A 149 -10.73 -11.12 10.90
C PHE A 149 -9.33 -10.67 11.35
N ARG A 150 -9.12 -10.52 12.67
CA ARG A 150 -7.79 -10.24 13.21
C ARG A 150 -6.79 -11.34 12.84
N ASP A 151 -7.17 -12.60 13.01
CA ASP A 151 -6.30 -13.75 12.71
C ASP A 151 -5.96 -13.83 11.20
N PHE A 152 -6.92 -13.53 10.34
CA PHE A 152 -6.72 -13.39 8.89
C PHE A 152 -5.69 -12.30 8.56
N LEU A 153 -5.85 -11.09 9.12
CA LEU A 153 -4.89 -10.00 8.91
C LEU A 153 -3.50 -10.36 9.46
N SER A 154 -3.46 -10.98 10.66
CA SER A 154 -2.20 -11.41 11.28
C SER A 154 -1.45 -12.40 10.40
N ALA A 155 -2.14 -13.39 9.83
CA ALA A 155 -1.52 -14.36 8.93
C ALA A 155 -0.96 -13.68 7.66
N ALA A 156 -1.72 -12.75 7.06
CA ALA A 156 -1.28 -12.03 5.87
C ALA A 156 -0.06 -11.13 6.16
N PHE A 157 -0.06 -10.42 7.28
CA PHE A 157 1.06 -9.54 7.64
C PHE A 157 2.32 -10.33 8.01
N LEU A 158 2.20 -11.47 8.69
CA LEU A 158 3.30 -12.38 8.96
C LEU A 158 3.89 -12.97 7.68
N ALA A 159 3.05 -13.39 6.74
CA ALA A 159 3.51 -13.90 5.45
C ALA A 159 4.27 -12.85 4.63
N ALA A 160 3.79 -11.58 4.65
CA ALA A 160 4.48 -10.46 4.02
C ALA A 160 5.82 -10.18 4.72
N GLU A 161 5.83 -10.11 6.05
CA GLU A 161 7.02 -9.84 6.85
C GLU A 161 8.18 -10.80 6.53
N GLU A 162 7.88 -12.09 6.35
CA GLU A 162 8.90 -13.11 6.05
C GLU A 162 9.68 -12.83 4.76
N THR A 163 9.08 -12.10 3.81
CA THR A 163 9.70 -11.77 2.51
C THR A 163 10.27 -10.36 2.46
N MET A 164 9.94 -9.49 3.41
CA MET A 164 10.43 -8.12 3.47
C MET A 164 11.89 -8.05 3.90
N GLU A 165 12.67 -7.18 3.25
CA GLU A 165 14.00 -6.83 3.73
C GLU A 165 13.94 -5.95 5.00
N LYS A 166 15.05 -5.89 5.73
CA LYS A 166 15.19 -5.00 6.88
C LYS A 166 15.21 -3.54 6.42
N GLY A 167 14.40 -2.70 7.04
CA GLY A 167 14.21 -1.30 6.63
C GLY A 167 13.14 -1.10 5.56
N ALA A 168 12.58 -2.17 4.98
CA ALA A 168 11.47 -2.06 4.03
C ALA A 168 10.25 -1.43 4.68
N ALA A 169 9.70 -0.39 4.05
CA ALA A 169 8.51 0.28 4.53
C ALA A 169 7.24 -0.54 4.30
N PHE A 170 6.20 -0.26 5.06
CA PHE A 170 4.85 -0.74 4.78
C PHE A 170 3.84 0.41 4.84
N TYR A 171 2.81 0.31 3.97
CA TYR A 171 1.61 1.13 3.97
C TYR A 171 0.40 0.21 3.89
N ILE A 172 -0.42 0.20 4.94
CA ILE A 172 -1.59 -0.67 5.05
C ILE A 172 -2.82 0.19 5.23
N PHE A 173 -3.64 0.29 4.18
CA PHE A 173 -4.92 1.00 4.25
C PHE A 173 -5.92 0.23 5.10
N HIS A 174 -6.80 0.95 5.80
CA HIS A 174 -7.84 0.33 6.62
C HIS A 174 -9.04 1.25 6.82
N SER A 175 -10.17 0.69 7.27
CA SER A 175 -11.27 1.52 7.77
C SER A 175 -11.01 1.92 9.22
N ASP A 176 -11.44 3.12 9.60
CA ASP A 176 -11.31 3.59 10.97
C ASP A 176 -12.09 2.72 11.97
N ASN A 177 -13.27 2.24 11.58
CA ASN A 177 -14.10 1.37 12.41
C ASN A 177 -13.42 0.06 12.82
N TYR A 178 -12.47 -0.43 12.03
CA TYR A 178 -11.73 -1.66 12.28
C TYR A 178 -10.25 -1.41 12.62
N SER A 179 -9.85 -0.18 12.85
CA SER A 179 -8.46 0.21 13.12
C SER A 179 -7.80 -0.58 14.26
N MET A 180 -8.56 -0.95 15.28
CA MET A 180 -8.06 -1.73 16.41
C MET A 180 -7.55 -3.11 15.95
N TRP A 181 -8.33 -3.84 15.16
CA TRP A 181 -7.96 -5.19 14.67
C TRP A 181 -6.77 -5.15 13.71
N PHE A 182 -6.68 -4.12 12.87
CA PHE A 182 -5.49 -3.90 12.03
C PHE A 182 -4.24 -3.68 12.86
N ARG A 183 -4.32 -2.87 13.92
CA ARG A 183 -3.20 -2.62 14.83
C ARG A 183 -2.82 -3.86 15.63
N GLU A 184 -3.79 -4.60 16.16
CA GLU A 184 -3.55 -5.87 16.85
C GLU A 184 -2.89 -6.90 15.94
N ALA A 185 -3.35 -7.02 14.69
CA ALA A 185 -2.74 -7.89 13.69
C ALA A 185 -1.29 -7.47 13.38
N LEU A 186 -1.03 -6.16 13.22
CA LEU A 186 0.33 -5.65 13.00
C LEU A 186 1.24 -5.93 14.22
N MET A 187 0.71 -5.77 15.45
CA MET A 187 1.45 -6.08 16.68
C MET A 187 1.75 -7.57 16.86
N SER A 188 1.09 -8.47 16.12
CA SER A 188 1.41 -9.89 16.11
C SER A 188 2.64 -10.25 15.28
N THR A 189 3.10 -9.35 14.42
CA THR A 189 4.35 -9.51 13.65
C THR A 189 5.58 -9.35 14.56
N LYS A 190 6.73 -9.82 14.10
CA LYS A 190 7.96 -9.83 14.93
C LYS A 190 8.71 -8.51 14.86
N ASP A 191 8.86 -7.99 13.65
CA ASP A 191 9.76 -6.89 13.33
C ASP A 191 9.08 -5.71 12.62
N LEU A 192 7.79 -5.80 12.27
CA LEU A 192 7.07 -4.65 11.70
C LEU A 192 6.70 -3.66 12.80
N GLU A 193 7.22 -2.46 12.72
CA GLU A 193 6.98 -1.43 13.72
C GLU A 193 6.15 -0.28 13.14
N LEU A 194 4.96 -0.08 13.74
CA LEU A 194 4.10 1.06 13.42
C LEU A 194 4.77 2.36 13.86
N ARG A 195 4.87 3.32 12.97
CA ARG A 195 5.43 4.65 13.22
C ARG A 195 4.36 5.72 13.23
N GLU A 196 3.56 5.77 12.18
CA GLU A 196 2.58 6.82 11.98
C GLU A 196 1.28 6.28 11.41
N THR A 197 0.22 7.05 11.51
CA THR A 197 -1.01 6.85 10.77
C THR A 197 -1.16 7.98 9.79
N LEU A 198 -1.12 7.67 8.50
CA LEU A 198 -1.39 8.61 7.44
C LEU A 198 -2.88 8.69 7.17
N ILE A 199 -3.34 9.82 6.70
CA ILE A 199 -4.73 10.09 6.36
C ILE A 199 -4.83 10.49 4.90
N TRP A 200 -5.40 9.63 4.06
CA TRP A 200 -5.81 10.06 2.74
C TRP A 200 -7.10 10.87 2.87
N ASN A 201 -7.01 12.21 2.68
CA ASN A 201 -8.12 13.13 2.69
C ASN A 201 -8.68 13.28 1.26
N LYS A 202 -9.93 12.87 1.08
CA LYS A 202 -10.60 12.84 -0.23
C LYS A 202 -11.19 14.21 -0.57
N ASP A 203 -11.40 14.50 -1.85
CA ASP A 203 -12.09 15.69 -2.34
C ASP A 203 -13.57 15.71 -1.98
N SER A 204 -14.20 14.55 -1.83
CA SER A 204 -15.63 14.39 -1.57
C SER A 204 -15.91 13.39 -0.46
N LEU A 205 -16.97 13.63 0.31
CA LEU A 205 -17.42 12.76 1.37
C LEU A 205 -18.10 11.49 0.84
N CYS A 206 -18.06 10.43 1.67
CA CYS A 206 -18.88 9.22 1.47
C CYS A 206 -20.13 9.35 2.32
N LEU A 207 -21.29 9.48 1.67
CA LEU A 207 -22.57 9.62 2.38
C LEU A 207 -22.92 8.31 3.10
N GLY A 208 -23.04 8.36 4.40
CA GLY A 208 -23.40 7.25 5.28
C GLY A 208 -24.58 7.62 6.18
N ARG A 209 -24.87 6.76 7.19
CA ARG A 209 -25.93 6.97 8.19
C ARG A 209 -25.40 7.64 9.46
N GLN A 210 -24.09 7.86 9.56
CA GLN A 210 -23.47 8.51 10.71
C GLN A 210 -23.73 10.01 10.71
N ASP A 211 -23.61 10.68 11.86
CA ASP A 211 -23.73 12.12 12.01
C ASP A 211 -22.62 12.85 11.24
N TYR A 212 -21.37 12.34 11.31
CA TYR A 212 -20.24 12.82 10.52
C TYR A 212 -19.99 11.90 9.33
N GLN A 213 -19.84 12.50 8.15
CA GLN A 213 -19.61 11.77 6.91
C GLN A 213 -18.13 11.52 6.68
N TRP A 214 -17.79 10.29 6.30
CA TRP A 214 -16.41 9.89 6.02
C TRP A 214 -15.86 10.65 4.82
N LYS A 215 -14.78 11.38 5.02
CA LYS A 215 -14.04 12.09 3.97
C LYS A 215 -12.61 11.58 3.81
N HIS A 216 -12.17 10.68 4.68
CA HIS A 216 -10.81 10.17 4.70
C HIS A 216 -10.75 8.66 4.80
N GLU A 217 -9.58 8.12 4.50
CA GLU A 217 -9.19 6.74 4.84
C GLU A 217 -7.82 6.77 5.54
N PRO A 218 -7.68 6.09 6.66
CA PRO A 218 -6.42 5.96 7.36
C PRO A 218 -5.53 4.88 6.71
N CYS A 219 -4.21 5.05 6.85
CA CYS A 219 -3.19 4.13 6.40
C CYS A 219 -2.13 3.98 7.49
N LEU A 220 -1.86 2.77 7.95
CA LEU A 220 -0.76 2.48 8.86
C LEU A 220 0.55 2.55 8.09
N TYR A 221 1.50 3.30 8.62
CA TYR A 221 2.84 3.45 8.06
C TYR A 221 3.90 3.07 9.08
N GLY A 222 4.92 2.40 8.62
CA GLY A 222 6.10 2.01 9.39
C GLY A 222 7.06 1.21 8.54
N TRP A 223 7.96 0.48 9.19
CA TRP A 223 8.97 -0.33 8.50
C TRP A 223 9.39 -1.54 9.31
N LYS A 224 10.05 -2.48 8.63
CA LYS A 224 10.64 -3.66 9.26
C LYS A 224 11.94 -3.28 9.96
N ASN A 225 12.04 -3.61 11.24
CA ASN A 225 13.20 -3.34 12.07
C ASN A 225 14.46 -4.09 11.59
N GLY A 226 15.63 -3.65 12.09
CA GLY A 226 16.91 -4.30 11.89
C GLY A 226 17.73 -3.74 10.73
N GLY A 227 17.29 -2.67 10.06
CA GLY A 227 17.99 -1.89 9.04
C GLY A 227 17.55 -0.44 9.05
N ALA A 228 18.31 0.43 8.39
CA ALA A 228 17.88 1.80 8.13
C ALA A 228 16.62 1.77 7.26
N HIS A 229 15.62 2.58 7.59
CA HIS A 229 14.42 2.67 6.77
C HIS A 229 14.70 3.44 5.47
N ASN A 230 13.96 3.07 4.43
CA ASN A 230 14.09 3.66 3.11
C ASN A 230 13.14 4.86 2.97
N TRP A 231 13.73 6.07 2.84
CA TRP A 231 13.00 7.30 2.58
C TRP A 231 13.72 8.10 1.50
N PHE A 232 13.02 8.44 0.41
CA PHE A 232 13.60 9.06 -0.78
C PHE A 232 12.98 10.42 -1.14
N ASN A 233 12.02 10.88 -0.35
CA ASN A 233 11.44 12.20 -0.51
C ASN A 233 12.02 13.19 0.52
N ASP A 234 11.64 14.45 0.42
CA ASP A 234 11.99 15.46 1.41
C ASP A 234 11.25 15.22 2.75
N ARG A 235 11.55 16.03 3.75
CA ARG A 235 10.93 15.99 5.07
C ARG A 235 9.73 16.93 5.23
N ALA A 236 9.25 17.55 4.15
CA ALA A 236 8.05 18.38 4.12
C ALA A 236 6.76 17.56 3.96
N GLN A 237 6.88 16.24 3.77
CA GLN A 237 5.72 15.36 3.67
C GLN A 237 4.97 15.30 4.99
N THR A 238 3.64 15.32 4.93
CA THR A 238 2.77 15.35 6.12
C THR A 238 1.94 14.07 6.23
N THR A 239 1.44 13.82 7.45
CA THR A 239 0.54 12.66 7.68
C THR A 239 -0.84 12.80 7.04
N VAL A 240 -1.19 13.97 6.49
CA VAL A 240 -2.43 14.18 5.75
C VAL A 240 -2.10 14.38 4.28
N ILE A 241 -2.64 13.49 3.43
CA ILE A 241 -2.43 13.47 1.99
C ILE A 241 -3.73 13.89 1.31
N ASP A 242 -3.76 15.11 0.78
CA ASP A 242 -4.90 15.64 0.02
C ASP A 242 -4.85 15.14 -1.41
N MET A 243 -5.74 14.20 -1.77
CA MET A 243 -5.83 13.65 -3.11
C MET A 243 -7.26 13.29 -3.48
N ALA A 244 -7.69 13.71 -4.66
CA ALA A 244 -9.03 13.42 -5.16
C ALA A 244 -9.23 11.91 -5.41
N ARG A 245 -10.48 11.47 -5.31
CA ARG A 245 -10.86 10.12 -5.75
C ARG A 245 -10.85 10.03 -7.28
N PRO A 246 -10.63 8.84 -7.87
CA PRO A 246 -10.82 8.66 -9.30
C PRO A 246 -12.23 9.10 -9.72
N LYS A 247 -12.33 9.86 -10.82
CA LYS A 247 -13.61 10.47 -11.26
C LYS A 247 -14.63 9.45 -11.76
N VAL A 248 -14.19 8.30 -12.24
CA VAL A 248 -15.03 7.20 -12.73
C VAL A 248 -14.41 5.89 -12.31
N SER A 249 -15.14 5.09 -11.55
CA SER A 249 -14.83 3.69 -11.34
C SER A 249 -16.13 2.92 -11.54
N ARG A 250 -16.35 2.38 -12.74
CA ARG A 250 -17.39 1.36 -12.98
C ARG A 250 -16.93 0.00 -12.50
N GLU A 251 -15.62 -0.18 -12.34
CA GLU A 251 -14.94 -1.45 -12.20
C GLU A 251 -14.79 -1.92 -10.76
N HIS A 252 -14.49 -1.02 -9.87
CA HIS A 252 -14.37 -1.35 -8.43
C HIS A 252 -14.78 -0.15 -7.58
N PRO A 253 -15.79 -0.29 -6.71
CA PRO A 253 -16.32 0.83 -5.93
C PRO A 253 -15.36 1.35 -4.87
N THR A 254 -14.29 0.61 -4.59
CA THR A 254 -13.27 0.93 -3.56
C THR A 254 -11.87 1.15 -4.14
N MET A 255 -11.74 1.33 -5.47
CA MET A 255 -10.43 1.52 -6.11
C MET A 255 -9.72 2.76 -5.56
N LYS A 256 -8.45 2.59 -5.18
CA LYS A 256 -7.57 3.69 -4.80
C LYS A 256 -7.05 4.43 -6.04
N PRO A 257 -6.78 5.74 -5.97
CA PRO A 257 -6.13 6.47 -7.06
C PRO A 257 -4.72 5.93 -7.34
N VAL A 258 -4.37 5.74 -8.62
CA VAL A 258 -3.00 5.40 -9.02
C VAL A 258 -1.98 6.42 -8.51
N PRO A 259 -2.24 7.76 -8.60
CA PRO A 259 -1.34 8.77 -8.05
C PRO A 259 -1.05 8.61 -6.55
N LEU A 260 -2.03 8.15 -5.74
CA LEU A 260 -1.83 7.95 -4.31
C LEU A 260 -0.80 6.82 -4.04
N PHE A 261 -0.94 5.70 -4.73
CA PHE A 261 -0.01 4.59 -4.60
C PHE A 261 1.37 4.93 -5.16
N ALA A 262 1.41 5.66 -6.27
CA ALA A 262 2.65 6.17 -6.85
C ALA A 262 3.39 7.12 -5.90
N TYR A 263 2.67 8.04 -5.24
CA TYR A 263 3.25 8.93 -4.23
C TYR A 263 3.88 8.15 -3.07
N LEU A 264 3.18 7.16 -2.52
CA LEU A 264 3.71 6.33 -1.43
C LEU A 264 4.90 5.48 -1.89
N MET A 265 4.85 4.92 -3.11
CA MET A 265 5.99 4.21 -3.70
C MET A 265 7.20 5.12 -3.90
N GLY A 266 6.99 6.34 -4.40
CA GLY A 266 8.06 7.32 -4.62
C GLY A 266 8.77 7.70 -3.32
N ASN A 267 8.03 7.78 -2.20
CA ASN A 267 8.59 8.08 -0.89
C ASN A 267 9.53 6.97 -0.36
N SER A 268 9.25 5.71 -0.66
CA SER A 268 9.88 4.56 0.01
C SER A 268 10.58 3.58 -0.91
N THR A 269 10.61 3.83 -2.23
CA THR A 269 11.28 2.95 -3.22
C THR A 269 12.03 3.72 -4.29
N LYS A 270 13.00 3.04 -4.91
CA LYS A 270 13.69 3.44 -6.15
C LYS A 270 13.19 2.63 -7.33
N GLU A 271 13.59 3.02 -8.55
CA GLU A 271 13.38 2.20 -9.75
C GLU A 271 13.91 0.78 -9.57
N ASP A 272 13.28 -0.17 -10.24
CA ASP A 272 13.57 -1.61 -10.18
C ASP A 272 13.40 -2.29 -8.81
N TRP A 273 12.91 -1.55 -7.79
CA TRP A 273 12.61 -2.13 -6.50
C TRP A 273 11.28 -2.87 -6.48
N ASN A 274 11.18 -3.86 -5.59
CA ASN A 274 10.06 -4.78 -5.50
C ASN A 274 9.00 -4.25 -4.53
N VAL A 275 7.79 -4.08 -5.04
CA VAL A 275 6.59 -3.71 -4.27
C VAL A 275 5.69 -4.93 -4.17
N TYR A 276 5.34 -5.33 -2.96
CA TYR A 276 4.40 -6.42 -2.71
C TYR A 276 3.03 -5.85 -2.32
N ASP A 277 1.98 -6.41 -2.90
CA ASP A 277 0.59 -6.17 -2.54
C ASP A 277 -0.12 -7.51 -2.38
N GLY A 278 -0.54 -7.82 -1.14
CA GLY A 278 -1.20 -9.07 -0.81
C GLY A 278 -2.69 -9.12 -1.21
N PHE A 279 -3.27 -7.99 -1.64
CA PHE A 279 -4.69 -7.84 -1.95
C PHE A 279 -4.86 -6.99 -3.21
N GLY A 280 -4.46 -7.55 -4.35
CA GLY A 280 -4.30 -6.85 -5.63
C GLY A 280 -5.55 -6.11 -6.13
N GLY A 281 -6.74 -6.62 -5.82
CA GLY A 281 -8.01 -6.02 -6.20
C GLY A 281 -8.10 -5.76 -7.70
N SER A 282 -8.24 -4.49 -8.09
CA SER A 282 -8.25 -4.09 -9.50
C SER A 282 -6.85 -3.78 -10.08
N GLY A 283 -5.77 -3.95 -9.30
CA GLY A 283 -4.39 -3.79 -9.78
C GLY A 283 -3.80 -2.39 -9.72
N THR A 284 -4.32 -1.50 -8.88
CA THR A 284 -3.79 -0.13 -8.74
C THR A 284 -2.29 -0.11 -8.43
N THR A 285 -1.83 -1.01 -7.55
CA THR A 285 -0.41 -1.17 -7.20
C THR A 285 0.44 -1.50 -8.41
N LEU A 286 -0.04 -2.38 -9.29
CA LEU A 286 0.68 -2.77 -10.50
C LEU A 286 0.79 -1.62 -11.49
N ILE A 287 -0.31 -0.89 -11.73
CA ILE A 287 -0.33 0.26 -12.64
C ILE A 287 0.62 1.37 -12.14
N ALA A 288 0.60 1.66 -10.83
CA ALA A 288 1.53 2.62 -10.24
C ALA A 288 2.99 2.16 -10.39
N ALA A 289 3.28 0.88 -10.13
CA ALA A 289 4.62 0.31 -10.27
C ALA A 289 5.12 0.33 -11.71
N GLU A 290 4.27 0.01 -12.72
CA GLU A 290 4.59 0.10 -14.14
C GLU A 290 5.00 1.53 -14.53
N GLN A 291 4.17 2.53 -14.17
CA GLN A 291 4.42 3.92 -14.50
C GLN A 291 5.69 4.48 -13.85
N LEU A 292 6.04 4.00 -12.67
CA LEU A 292 7.21 4.43 -11.91
C LEU A 292 8.46 3.56 -12.12
N ASN A 293 8.42 2.58 -13.01
CA ASN A 293 9.51 1.63 -13.25
C ASN A 293 9.90 0.79 -12.00
N ARG A 294 8.93 0.37 -11.18
CA ARG A 294 9.09 -0.59 -10.07
C ARG A 294 8.62 -1.97 -10.49
N ASN A 295 8.97 -3.01 -9.74
CA ASN A 295 8.50 -4.38 -9.95
C ASN A 295 7.36 -4.67 -8.98
N ALA A 296 6.17 -4.95 -9.46
CA ALA A 296 5.04 -5.31 -8.63
C ALA A 296 4.92 -6.83 -8.49
N PHE A 297 4.67 -7.28 -7.27
CA PHE A 297 4.34 -8.66 -6.92
C PHE A 297 2.97 -8.66 -6.27
N LEU A 298 1.95 -9.09 -6.99
CA LEU A 298 0.57 -9.03 -6.54
C LEU A 298 0.03 -10.42 -6.22
N MET A 299 -0.72 -10.51 -5.14
CA MET A 299 -1.57 -11.64 -4.84
C MET A 299 -3.03 -11.21 -4.86
N GLU A 300 -3.88 -11.99 -5.51
CA GLU A 300 -5.31 -11.75 -5.57
C GLU A 300 -6.04 -13.10 -5.45
N LEU A 301 -7.01 -13.16 -4.55
CA LEU A 301 -7.72 -14.41 -4.25
C LEU A 301 -8.76 -14.77 -5.30
N ASP A 302 -9.33 -13.78 -5.99
CA ASP A 302 -10.39 -13.98 -6.96
C ASP A 302 -9.83 -14.09 -8.39
N PRO A 303 -9.99 -15.25 -9.06
CA PRO A 303 -9.55 -15.42 -10.45
C PRO A 303 -10.10 -14.35 -11.39
N HIS A 304 -11.33 -13.88 -11.14
CA HIS A 304 -11.93 -12.81 -11.94
C HIS A 304 -11.17 -11.50 -11.81
N TYR A 305 -10.79 -11.10 -10.58
CA TYR A 305 -9.98 -9.88 -10.39
C TYR A 305 -8.54 -10.05 -10.90
N CYS A 306 -7.99 -11.27 -10.88
CA CYS A 306 -6.73 -11.55 -11.59
C CYS A 306 -6.86 -11.25 -13.09
N ASP A 307 -7.97 -11.65 -13.73
CA ASP A 307 -8.23 -11.35 -15.13
C ASP A 307 -8.41 -9.85 -15.39
N VAL A 308 -9.03 -9.11 -14.46
CA VAL A 308 -9.14 -7.65 -14.50
C VAL A 308 -7.76 -7.00 -14.45
N ILE A 309 -6.90 -7.42 -13.52
CA ILE A 309 -5.51 -6.94 -13.40
C ILE A 309 -4.74 -7.15 -14.71
N ILE A 310 -4.85 -8.36 -15.28
CA ILE A 310 -4.19 -8.69 -16.54
C ILE A 310 -4.70 -7.81 -17.69
N ALA A 311 -6.02 -7.70 -17.85
CA ALA A 311 -6.62 -6.91 -18.93
C ALA A 311 -6.22 -5.43 -18.82
N ARG A 312 -6.21 -4.88 -17.59
CA ARG A 312 -5.83 -3.51 -17.31
C ARG A 312 -4.37 -3.23 -17.67
N TRP A 313 -3.45 -4.14 -17.29
CA TRP A 313 -2.04 -4.02 -17.62
C TRP A 313 -1.78 -4.20 -19.12
N GLU A 314 -2.41 -5.21 -19.76
CA GLU A 314 -2.30 -5.43 -21.21
C GLU A 314 -2.79 -4.21 -22.01
N LYS A 315 -3.85 -3.53 -21.54
CA LYS A 315 -4.36 -2.30 -22.16
C LYS A 315 -3.39 -1.12 -22.01
N LEU A 316 -2.80 -0.99 -20.83
CA LEU A 316 -1.86 0.11 -20.55
C LEU A 316 -0.57 -0.03 -21.38
N THR A 317 -0.01 -1.24 -21.44
CA THR A 317 1.32 -1.49 -22.04
C THR A 317 1.27 -1.92 -23.50
N GLY A 318 0.18 -2.52 -23.94
CA GLY A 318 0.08 -3.21 -25.22
C GLY A 318 0.76 -4.59 -25.26
N GLU A 319 1.37 -5.02 -24.16
CA GLU A 319 2.02 -6.32 -24.02
C GLU A 319 1.02 -7.42 -23.66
N LYS A 320 1.48 -8.67 -23.58
CA LYS A 320 0.66 -9.81 -23.19
C LYS A 320 1.20 -10.51 -21.95
N ALA A 321 0.31 -10.74 -21.00
CA ALA A 321 0.61 -11.52 -19.82
C ALA A 321 0.75 -13.02 -20.17
N VAL A 322 1.67 -13.70 -19.50
CA VAL A 322 1.99 -15.11 -19.74
C VAL A 322 1.88 -15.89 -18.43
N LYS A 323 1.12 -16.99 -18.43
CA LYS A 323 1.18 -17.95 -17.32
C LYS A 323 2.56 -18.60 -17.31
N ILE A 324 3.27 -18.52 -16.17
CA ILE A 324 4.64 -19.02 -16.05
C ILE A 324 4.75 -20.25 -15.16
N ASP A 325 3.87 -20.42 -14.17
CA ASP A 325 3.93 -21.52 -13.20
C ASP A 325 2.58 -21.74 -12.51
N GLU A 326 2.52 -22.76 -11.64
CA GLU A 326 1.37 -23.11 -10.82
C GLU A 326 1.84 -23.66 -9.47
N PHE A 327 1.34 -23.09 -8.38
CA PHE A 327 1.69 -23.53 -7.02
C PHE A 327 1.03 -24.88 -6.73
N LYS A 328 1.85 -25.85 -6.34
CA LYS A 328 1.38 -27.19 -5.93
C LYS A 328 1.50 -27.31 -4.42
N LYS A 329 0.38 -27.53 -3.73
CA LYS A 329 0.41 -27.83 -2.31
C LYS A 329 1.20 -29.13 -2.09
N HIS A 330 2.14 -29.12 -1.14
CA HIS A 330 2.87 -30.33 -0.75
C HIS A 330 1.87 -31.41 -0.29
N GLY A 331 1.70 -32.45 -1.08
CA GLY A 331 0.84 -33.61 -0.76
C GLY A 331 -0.17 -34.03 -1.82
N GLU A 332 -0.21 -33.36 -2.98
CA GLU A 332 -0.96 -33.82 -4.18
C GLU A 332 -0.01 -34.39 -5.23
#